data_65887453f9125ada39a8823b06f4957e
#
_entry.id   65887453f9125ada39a8823b06f4957e
#
_cell.length_a   1.000
_cell.length_b   1.000
_cell.length_c   1.000
_cell.angle_alpha   90.00
_cell.angle_beta   90.00
_cell.angle_gamma   90.00
#
_symmetry.space_group_name_H-M   'P 1'
#
loop_
_entity.id
_entity.type
_entity.pdbx_description
1 polymer ?
#
loop_
_entity_poly.entity_id
_entity_poly.type
_entity_poly.pdbx_seq_one_letter_code
_entity_poly.pdbx_strand_id
1 'polypeptide(L)' 'MEEQPTDLTLVAETLDIANEHGMAAEVMWSALTMAAEANEHGLTMNQVLEAALGEWDI' A
#
# COMPACT_ATOMS: atom_id res chain seq x y z
N MET A 1 -7.00 -1.83 -25.48
CA MET A 1 -6.31 -2.84 -24.69
C MET A 1 -6.38 -2.45 -23.22
N GLU A 2 -6.82 -3.38 -22.39
CA GLU A 2 -6.91 -3.10 -20.98
C GLU A 2 -5.56 -3.31 -20.31
N GLU A 3 -5.16 -2.34 -19.54
CA GLU A 3 -3.96 -2.45 -18.75
C GLU A 3 -4.34 -2.77 -17.32
N GLN A 4 -3.73 -3.79 -16.78
CA GLN A 4 -3.92 -4.10 -15.38
C GLN A 4 -2.98 -3.25 -14.53
N PRO A 5 -3.42 -2.81 -13.36
CA PRO A 5 -2.54 -2.01 -12.52
C PRO A 5 -1.31 -2.84 -12.15
N THR A 6 -0.17 -2.21 -12.22
CA THR A 6 1.08 -2.80 -11.74
C THR A 6 1.22 -2.50 -10.26
N ASP A 7 2.18 -3.15 -9.61
CA ASP A 7 2.48 -2.85 -8.21
C ASP A 7 2.86 -1.39 -8.04
N LEU A 8 3.59 -0.82 -8.99
CA LEU A 8 3.95 0.59 -8.95
C LEU A 8 2.73 1.49 -9.02
N THR A 9 1.76 1.13 -9.85
CA THR A 9 0.51 1.87 -9.95
C THR A 9 -0.25 1.84 -8.62
N LEU A 10 -0.33 0.67 -8.01
CA LEU A 10 -1.00 0.52 -6.72
C LEU A 10 -0.32 1.34 -5.64
N VAL A 11 1.01 1.32 -5.62
CA VAL A 11 1.76 2.13 -4.65
C VAL A 11 1.50 3.62 -4.86
N ALA A 12 1.52 4.06 -6.12
CA ALA A 12 1.30 5.47 -6.44
C ALA A 12 -0.10 5.93 -6.00
N GLU A 13 -1.11 5.12 -6.27
CA GLU A 13 -2.49 5.44 -5.87
C GLU A 13 -2.62 5.49 -4.35
N THR A 14 -1.99 4.55 -3.66
CA THR A 14 -2.00 4.52 -2.21
C THR A 14 -1.31 5.74 -1.62
N LEU A 15 -0.18 6.14 -2.22
CA LEU A 15 0.53 7.34 -1.81
C LEU A 15 -0.32 8.59 -1.96
N ASP A 16 -1.07 8.69 -3.05
CA ASP A 16 -1.96 9.82 -3.28
C ASP A 16 -3.02 9.91 -2.19
N ILE A 17 -3.64 8.78 -1.86
CA ILE A 17 -4.65 8.72 -0.81
C ILE A 17 -4.04 9.12 0.53
N ALA A 18 -2.90 8.53 0.87
CA ALA A 18 -2.23 8.80 2.13
C ALA A 18 -1.81 10.27 2.24
N ASN A 19 -1.35 10.83 1.12
CA ASN A 19 -0.92 12.22 1.08
C ASN A 19 -2.08 13.19 1.29
N GLU A 20 -3.27 12.85 0.81
CA GLU A 20 -4.47 13.64 1.05
C GLU A 20 -4.79 13.73 2.55
N HIS A 21 -4.41 12.71 3.30
CA HIS A 21 -4.60 12.67 4.76
C HIS A 21 -3.37 13.13 5.53
N GLY A 22 -2.32 13.56 4.84
CA GLY A 22 -1.09 14.00 5.47
C GLY A 22 -0.30 12.87 6.13
N MET A 23 -0.50 11.64 5.67
CA MET A 23 0.09 10.46 6.30
C MET A 23 0.89 9.59 5.32
N ALA A 24 1.45 10.21 4.27
CA ALA A 24 2.20 9.46 3.27
C ALA A 24 3.37 8.68 3.88
N ALA A 25 4.16 9.32 4.72
CA ALA A 25 5.31 8.66 5.35
C ALA A 25 4.87 7.52 6.25
N GLU A 26 3.85 7.73 7.05
CA GLU A 26 3.33 6.75 7.98
C GLU A 26 2.78 5.52 7.25
N VAL A 27 1.96 5.74 6.23
CA VAL A 27 1.39 4.66 5.46
C VAL A 27 2.48 3.88 4.73
N MET A 28 3.46 4.57 4.15
CA MET A 28 4.56 3.91 3.45
C MET A 28 5.41 3.08 4.41
N TRP A 29 5.65 3.59 5.61
CA TRP A 29 6.39 2.84 6.62
C TRP A 29 5.67 1.53 6.95
N SER A 30 4.36 1.60 7.18
CA SER A 30 3.56 0.41 7.46
C SER A 30 3.58 -0.55 6.28
N ALA A 31 3.39 -0.03 5.06
CA ALA A 31 3.37 -0.86 3.86
C ALA A 31 4.71 -1.57 3.65
N LEU A 32 5.81 -0.88 3.82
CA LEU A 32 7.14 -1.47 3.66
C LEU A 32 7.41 -2.54 4.71
N THR A 33 6.99 -2.29 5.95
CA THR A 33 7.14 -3.27 7.02
C THR A 33 6.34 -4.53 6.72
N MET A 34 5.11 -4.37 6.26
CA MET A 34 4.27 -5.52 5.88
C MET A 34 4.81 -6.24 4.66
N ALA A 35 5.32 -5.49 3.68
CA ALA A 35 5.86 -6.06 2.46
C ALA A 35 7.06 -6.98 2.75
N ALA A 36 7.85 -6.64 3.75
CA ALA A 36 8.99 -7.48 4.16
C ALA A 36 8.54 -8.88 4.60
N GLU A 37 7.32 -8.99 5.09
CA GLU A 37 6.77 -10.25 5.57
C GLU A 37 5.73 -10.84 4.62
N ALA A 38 5.42 -10.14 3.53
CA ALA A 38 4.32 -10.51 2.64
C ALA A 38 4.48 -11.90 2.05
N ASN A 39 5.70 -12.27 1.67
CA ASN A 39 5.98 -13.59 1.09
C ASN A 39 5.67 -14.72 2.06
N GLU A 40 5.93 -14.51 3.34
CA GLU A 40 5.70 -15.51 4.36
C GLU A 40 4.21 -15.73 4.61
N HIS A 41 3.42 -14.69 4.41
CA HIS A 41 1.98 -14.75 4.68
C HIS A 41 1.14 -14.84 3.41
N GLY A 42 1.78 -14.91 2.24
CA GLY A 42 1.06 -15.03 0.98
C GLY A 42 0.24 -13.81 0.61
N LEU A 43 0.64 -12.64 1.07
CA LEU A 43 -0.08 -11.40 0.79
C LEU A 43 0.31 -10.82 -0.55
N THR A 44 -0.67 -10.26 -1.26
CA THR A 44 -0.42 -9.51 -2.48
C THR A 44 -0.08 -8.06 -2.13
N MET A 45 0.50 -7.35 -3.10
CA MET A 45 0.79 -5.93 -2.91
C MET A 45 -0.48 -5.15 -2.57
N ASN A 46 -1.58 -5.45 -3.26
CA ASN A 46 -2.85 -4.78 -3.00
C ASN A 46 -3.31 -4.99 -1.55
N GLN A 47 -3.17 -6.21 -1.04
CA GLN A 47 -3.54 -6.51 0.34
C GLN A 47 -2.67 -5.77 1.34
N VAL A 48 -1.37 -5.68 1.05
CA VAL A 48 -0.42 -4.96 1.89
C VAL A 48 -0.79 -3.47 1.96
N LEU A 49 -1.06 -2.87 0.81
CA LEU A 49 -1.38 -1.44 0.74
C LEU A 49 -2.72 -1.13 1.41
N GLU A 50 -3.72 -1.98 1.22
CA GLU A 50 -5.01 -1.81 1.89
C GLU A 50 -4.87 -1.92 3.40
N ALA A 51 -4.09 -2.87 3.87
CA ALA A 51 -3.83 -3.05 5.29
C ALA A 51 -3.10 -1.84 5.88
N ALA A 52 -2.15 -1.30 5.13
CA ALA A 52 -1.41 -0.11 5.57
C ALA A 52 -2.32 1.09 5.73
N LEU A 53 -3.21 1.31 4.77
CA LEU A 53 -4.19 2.39 4.87
C LEU A 53 -5.11 2.18 6.08
N GLY A 54 -5.59 0.96 6.27
CA GLY A 54 -6.47 0.63 7.39
C GLY A 54 -5.81 0.83 8.74
N GLU A 55 -4.51 0.60 8.84
CA GLU A 55 -3.76 0.78 10.07
C GLU A 55 -3.77 2.24 10.55
N TRP A 56 -3.84 3.17 9.61
CA TRP A 56 -3.89 4.60 9.90
C TRP A 56 -5.29 5.18 9.77
N ASP A 57 -6.28 4.32 9.71
CA ASP A 57 -7.69 4.69 9.72
C ASP A 57 -8.08 5.59 8.52
N ILE A 58 -7.56 5.26 7.38
CA ILE A 58 -7.83 5.98 6.14
C ILE A 58 -8.87 5.26 5.30
#